data_ac41f40b562d32fc43484731ebac391f
#
_entry.id   ac41f40b562d32fc43484731ebac391f
#
_cell.length_a   1.000
_cell.length_b   1.000
_cell.length_c   1.000
_cell.angle_alpha   90.00
_cell.angle_beta   90.00
_cell.angle_gamma   90.00
#
_symmetry.space_group_name_H-M   'P 1'
#
loop_
_entity.id
_entity.type
_entity.pdbx_description
1 polymer ?
#
loop_
_entity_poly.entity_id
_entity_poly.type
_entity_poly.pdbx_seq_one_letter_code
_entity_poly.pdbx_strand_id
1 'polypeptide(L)'
;MGDSLVLEEALSIPTIIDQFSNIDDNPYDSIAQLISQKKIKYVVTIARGTSDCAALYSSYIFAKHLGLPTYSMPPSIITLEQSKFDFSEALVVVISQSGKSTDLVECERKSRLMGAKTIIITNNEDSPIINEANYFL
;
A
#
# COMPACT_ATOMS: atom_id res chain seq x y z
N MET A 1 32.79 18.43 5.17
CA MET A 1 31.85 17.56 5.89
C MET A 1 30.71 17.32 4.92
N GLY A 2 30.56 16.11 4.41
CA GLY A 2 29.42 15.81 3.54
C GLY A 2 28.14 15.92 4.36
N ASP A 3 27.17 16.62 3.83
CA ASP A 3 25.85 16.70 4.46
C ASP A 3 25.29 15.28 4.62
N SER A 4 24.64 15.03 5.75
CA SER A 4 24.09 13.70 6.03
C SER A 4 22.98 13.41 5.02
N LEU A 5 23.03 12.28 4.33
CA LEU A 5 22.00 11.82 3.39
C LEU A 5 20.59 11.90 4.01
N VAL A 6 20.50 11.57 5.30
CA VAL A 6 19.24 11.68 6.07
C VAL A 6 18.73 13.12 6.15
N LEU A 7 19.63 14.09 6.26
CA LEU A 7 19.25 15.51 6.28
C LEU A 7 18.75 15.97 4.90
N GLU A 8 19.43 15.56 3.84
CA GLU A 8 19.03 15.86 2.47
C GLU A 8 17.64 15.27 2.17
N GLU A 9 17.41 14.02 2.53
CA GLU A 9 16.10 13.36 2.41
C GLU A 9 15.03 14.07 3.22
N ALA A 10 15.32 14.45 4.47
CA ALA A 10 14.35 15.18 5.30
C ALA A 10 14.00 16.56 4.73
N LEU A 11 14.97 17.28 4.16
CA LEU A 11 14.76 18.58 3.54
C LEU A 11 14.02 18.49 2.19
N SER A 12 14.01 17.34 1.53
CA SER A 12 13.28 17.13 0.27
C SER A 12 11.77 16.90 0.47
N ILE A 13 11.32 16.55 1.67
CA ILE A 13 9.93 16.20 1.96
C ILE A 13 8.91 17.26 1.48
N PRO A 14 9.08 18.58 1.73
CA PRO A 14 8.12 19.57 1.25
C PRO A 14 7.96 19.57 -0.27
N THR A 15 9.07 19.45 -1.01
CA THR A 15 9.06 19.41 -2.48
C THR A 15 8.34 18.15 -3.00
N ILE A 16 8.56 17.01 -2.35
CA ILE A 16 7.89 15.75 -2.70
C ILE A 16 6.39 15.88 -2.47
N ILE A 17 5.95 16.47 -1.35
CA ILE A 17 4.53 16.67 -1.06
C ILE A 17 3.87 17.58 -2.11
N ASP A 18 4.55 18.66 -2.51
CA ASP A 18 4.06 19.55 -3.56
C ASP A 18 3.91 18.83 -4.91
N GLN A 19 4.84 17.94 -5.26
CA GLN A 19 4.76 17.10 -6.45
C GLN A 19 3.57 16.15 -6.41
N PHE A 20 3.33 15.49 -5.28
CA PHE A 20 2.16 14.62 -5.08
C PHE A 20 0.82 15.36 -5.25
N SER A 21 0.77 16.63 -4.87
CA SER A 21 -0.45 17.43 -4.98
C SER A 21 -0.82 17.78 -6.42
N ASN A 22 0.10 17.60 -7.37
CA ASN A 22 -0.05 17.97 -8.77
C ASN A 22 -0.13 16.76 -9.74
N ILE A 23 -0.36 15.55 -9.22
CA ILE A 23 -0.54 14.37 -10.06
C ILE A 23 -1.92 14.39 -10.70
N ASP A 24 -1.96 14.60 -12.02
CA ASP A 24 -3.19 14.72 -12.80
C ASP A 24 -3.87 13.36 -13.09
N ASP A 25 -3.12 12.28 -13.17
CA ASP A 25 -3.65 10.95 -13.51
C ASP A 25 -3.78 10.09 -12.24
N ASN A 26 -5.02 10.02 -11.74
CA ASN A 26 -5.21 9.64 -10.36
C ASN A 26 -5.89 8.26 -10.21
N PRO A 27 -5.13 7.23 -9.78
CA PRO A 27 -5.71 5.93 -9.44
C PRO A 27 -6.75 6.04 -8.30
N TYR A 28 -6.75 7.17 -7.57
CA TYR A 28 -7.70 7.43 -6.48
C TYR A 28 -9.14 7.44 -6.93
N ASP A 29 -9.45 7.96 -8.13
CA ASP A 29 -10.83 8.03 -8.63
C ASP A 29 -11.43 6.62 -8.83
N SER A 30 -10.65 5.71 -9.37
CA SER A 30 -11.07 4.32 -9.55
C SER A 30 -11.30 3.61 -8.21
N ILE A 31 -10.41 3.86 -7.23
CA ILE A 31 -10.53 3.31 -5.88
C ILE A 31 -11.75 3.93 -5.16
N ALA A 32 -11.89 5.26 -5.25
CA ALA A 32 -13.04 5.97 -4.67
C ALA A 32 -14.37 5.46 -5.23
N GLN A 33 -14.42 5.16 -6.53
CA GLN A 33 -15.58 4.55 -7.15
C GLN A 33 -15.89 3.15 -6.59
N LEU A 34 -14.88 2.30 -6.38
CA LEU A 34 -15.07 0.98 -5.78
C LEU A 34 -15.62 1.08 -4.35
N ILE A 35 -15.12 2.04 -3.58
CA ILE A 35 -15.58 2.30 -2.21
C ILE A 35 -17.01 2.82 -2.22
N SER A 36 -17.31 3.83 -3.04
CA SER A 36 -18.66 4.42 -3.15
C SER A 36 -19.71 3.41 -3.60
N GLN A 37 -19.34 2.47 -4.47
CA GLN A 37 -20.19 1.35 -4.90
C GLN A 37 -20.31 0.23 -3.85
N LYS A 38 -19.72 0.38 -2.67
CA LYS A 38 -19.69 -0.61 -1.58
C LYS A 38 -19.11 -1.97 -1.99
N LYS A 39 -18.24 -1.98 -3.00
CA LYS A 39 -17.50 -3.18 -3.43
C LYS A 39 -16.32 -3.48 -2.50
N ILE A 40 -15.80 -2.46 -1.81
CA ILE A 40 -14.79 -2.59 -0.77
C ILE A 40 -15.47 -2.40 0.57
N LYS A 41 -15.30 -3.35 1.47
CA LYS A 41 -15.88 -3.34 2.81
C LYS A 41 -14.86 -3.20 3.93
N TYR A 42 -13.61 -3.53 3.66
CA TYR A 42 -12.52 -3.40 4.63
C TYR A 42 -11.17 -3.24 3.91
N VAL A 43 -10.19 -2.77 4.66
CA VAL A 43 -8.81 -2.61 4.18
C VAL A 43 -7.90 -3.58 4.93
N VAL A 44 -6.94 -4.16 4.23
CA VAL A 44 -5.84 -4.92 4.82
C VAL A 44 -4.55 -4.22 4.47
N THR A 45 -3.75 -3.84 5.46
CA THR A 45 -2.42 -3.28 5.24
C THR A 45 -1.37 -4.35 5.43
N ILE A 46 -0.37 -4.38 4.56
CA ILE A 46 0.75 -5.32 4.61
C ILE A 46 2.04 -4.52 4.44
N ALA A 47 2.90 -4.55 5.43
CA ALA A 47 4.16 -3.83 5.42
C ALA A 47 5.19 -4.51 6.32
N ARG A 48 6.45 -3.98 6.32
CA ARG A 48 7.53 -4.43 7.21
C ARG A 48 8.36 -3.24 7.69
N GLY A 49 8.93 -3.41 8.87
CA GLY A 49 9.84 -2.42 9.45
C GLY A 49 9.19 -1.04 9.59
N THR A 50 9.88 0.01 9.18
CA THR A 50 9.37 1.38 9.29
C THR A 50 8.14 1.64 8.42
N SER A 51 7.98 0.93 7.30
CA SER A 51 6.78 1.02 6.46
C SER A 51 5.52 0.55 7.19
N ASP A 52 5.66 -0.33 8.21
CA ASP A 52 4.51 -0.76 9.02
C ASP A 52 3.99 0.37 9.93
N CYS A 53 4.83 1.31 10.33
CA CYS A 53 4.39 2.53 11.02
C CYS A 53 3.48 3.39 10.11
N ALA A 54 3.82 3.50 8.82
CA ALA A 54 2.97 4.19 7.84
C ALA A 54 1.67 3.42 7.61
N ALA A 55 1.71 2.09 7.56
CA ALA A 55 0.54 1.24 7.45
C ALA A 55 -0.41 1.41 8.66
N LEU A 56 0.14 1.45 9.86
CA LEU A 56 -0.63 1.69 11.08
C LEU A 56 -1.29 3.08 11.09
N TYR A 57 -0.57 4.12 10.70
CA TYR A 57 -1.14 5.46 10.55
C TYR A 57 -2.25 5.49 9.50
N SER A 58 -2.01 4.87 8.35
CA SER A 58 -3.00 4.77 7.27
C SER A 58 -4.28 4.08 7.73
N SER A 59 -4.19 3.08 8.61
CA SER A 59 -5.36 2.39 9.14
C SER A 59 -6.29 3.33 9.91
N TYR A 60 -5.71 4.25 10.69
CA TYR A 60 -6.48 5.28 11.38
C TYR A 60 -7.17 6.24 10.39
N ILE A 61 -6.45 6.65 9.35
CA ILE A 61 -6.98 7.56 8.32
C ILE A 61 -8.12 6.90 7.54
N PHE A 62 -7.96 5.65 7.12
CA PHE A 62 -9.00 4.91 6.38
C PHE A 62 -10.25 4.70 7.24
N ALA A 63 -10.10 4.32 8.51
CA ALA A 63 -11.23 4.17 9.40
C ALA A 63 -11.96 5.50 9.63
N LYS A 64 -11.21 6.59 9.85
CA LYS A 64 -11.76 7.93 10.14
C LYS A 64 -12.46 8.55 8.94
N HIS A 65 -11.86 8.50 7.75
CA HIS A 65 -12.32 9.26 6.59
C HIS A 65 -13.15 8.43 5.62
N LEU A 66 -12.91 7.12 5.52
CA LEU A 66 -13.62 6.23 4.62
C LEU A 66 -14.66 5.35 5.33
N GLY A 67 -14.62 5.29 6.66
CA GLY A 67 -15.49 4.41 7.43
C GLY A 67 -15.20 2.91 7.21
N LEU A 68 -14.01 2.57 6.73
CA LEU A 68 -13.62 1.19 6.43
C LEU A 68 -12.80 0.60 7.58
N PRO A 69 -13.22 -0.52 8.17
CA PRO A 69 -12.37 -1.28 9.08
C PRO A 69 -11.04 -1.63 8.42
N THR A 70 -9.95 -1.47 9.17
CA THR A 70 -8.60 -1.73 8.62
C THR A 70 -7.84 -2.68 9.52
N TYR A 71 -7.22 -3.69 8.93
CA TYR A 71 -6.47 -4.74 9.61
C TYR A 71 -5.02 -4.75 9.13
N SER A 72 -4.05 -4.72 10.04
CA SER A 72 -2.66 -5.00 9.70
C SER A 72 -2.46 -6.52 9.65
N MET A 73 -1.93 -7.02 8.54
CA MET A 73 -1.68 -8.45 8.31
C MET A 73 -0.19 -8.74 8.26
N PRO A 74 0.33 -9.58 9.15
CA PRO A 74 1.72 -10.03 9.06
C PRO A 74 1.96 -10.79 7.74
N PRO A 75 3.01 -10.45 6.96
CA PRO A 75 3.31 -11.12 5.70
C PRO A 75 3.42 -12.64 5.81
N SER A 76 3.93 -13.16 6.93
CA SER A 76 4.11 -14.59 7.16
C SER A 76 2.81 -15.39 7.12
N ILE A 77 1.70 -14.81 7.51
CA ILE A 77 0.38 -15.48 7.46
C ILE A 77 0.02 -15.86 6.02
N ILE A 78 0.36 -15.00 5.07
CA ILE A 78 0.09 -15.24 3.64
C ILE A 78 1.20 -16.09 3.01
N THR A 79 2.47 -15.82 3.34
CA THR A 79 3.61 -16.43 2.64
C THR A 79 4.01 -17.79 3.19
N LEU A 80 4.08 -17.94 4.52
CA LEU A 80 4.55 -19.15 5.19
C LEU A 80 3.41 -20.06 5.60
N GLU A 81 2.40 -19.52 6.30
CA GLU A 81 1.26 -20.33 6.77
C GLU A 81 0.28 -20.69 5.64
N GLN A 82 0.42 -20.04 4.48
CA GLN A 82 -0.41 -20.27 3.30
C GLN A 82 -1.92 -20.22 3.59
N SER A 83 -2.30 -19.39 4.53
CA SER A 83 -3.69 -19.19 4.91
C SER A 83 -4.51 -18.73 3.70
N LYS A 84 -5.69 -19.29 3.55
CA LYS A 84 -6.62 -18.94 2.48
C LYS A 84 -7.66 -17.99 3.03
N PHE A 85 -7.68 -16.77 2.47
CA PHE A 85 -8.68 -15.76 2.78
C PHE A 85 -9.58 -15.55 1.58
N ASP A 86 -10.79 -15.08 1.83
CA ASP A 86 -11.60 -14.44 0.81
C ASP A 86 -11.40 -12.92 0.91
N PHE A 87 -10.65 -12.38 -0.04
CA PHE A 87 -10.36 -10.95 -0.14
C PHE A 87 -11.20 -10.25 -1.22
N SER A 88 -12.26 -10.89 -1.70
CA SER A 88 -13.09 -10.36 -2.79
C SER A 88 -13.70 -8.97 -2.51
N GLU A 89 -13.89 -8.62 -1.23
CA GLU A 89 -14.38 -7.32 -0.78
C GLU A 89 -13.31 -6.49 -0.07
N ALA A 90 -12.04 -6.90 -0.18
CA ALA A 90 -10.90 -6.24 0.46
C ALA A 90 -10.17 -5.30 -0.49
N LEU A 91 -9.72 -4.19 0.05
CA LEU A 91 -8.63 -3.39 -0.50
C LEU A 91 -7.35 -3.76 0.26
N VAL A 92 -6.40 -4.38 -0.42
CA VAL A 92 -5.10 -4.71 0.18
C VAL A 92 -4.08 -3.64 -0.20
N VAL A 93 -3.53 -2.97 0.80
CA VAL A 93 -2.54 -1.91 0.64
C VAL A 93 -1.18 -2.45 1.10
N VAL A 94 -0.26 -2.62 0.15
CA VAL A 94 1.10 -3.06 0.44
C VAL A 94 2.04 -1.86 0.40
N ILE A 95 2.78 -1.61 1.49
CA ILE A 95 3.71 -0.49 1.59
C ILE A 95 5.14 -1.03 1.61
N SER A 96 5.93 -0.67 0.60
CA SER A 96 7.30 -1.15 0.45
C SER A 96 8.17 -0.09 -0.21
N GLN A 97 9.08 0.54 0.56
CA GLN A 97 9.96 1.59 0.04
C GLN A 97 10.70 1.15 -1.23
N SER A 98 11.33 0.00 -1.24
CA SER A 98 12.10 -0.50 -2.39
C SER A 98 11.27 -1.23 -3.43
N GLY A 99 10.09 -1.74 -3.04
CA GLY A 99 9.28 -2.62 -3.88
C GLY A 99 9.92 -3.96 -4.25
N LYS A 100 11.05 -4.33 -3.61
CA LYS A 100 11.87 -5.50 -3.94
C LYS A 100 11.83 -6.61 -2.89
N SER A 101 11.15 -6.40 -1.77
CA SER A 101 11.01 -7.41 -0.71
C SER A 101 10.21 -8.59 -1.24
N THR A 102 10.85 -9.74 -1.39
CA THR A 102 10.26 -10.92 -2.04
C THR A 102 8.99 -11.41 -1.36
N ASP A 103 8.93 -11.32 -0.05
CA ASP A 103 7.74 -11.67 0.73
C ASP A 103 6.58 -10.68 0.52
N LEU A 104 6.85 -9.38 0.35
CA LEU A 104 5.80 -8.40 0.06
C LEU A 104 5.29 -8.53 -1.38
N VAL A 105 6.18 -8.82 -2.34
CA VAL A 105 5.79 -9.17 -3.72
C VAL A 105 4.87 -10.40 -3.72
N GLU A 106 5.23 -11.43 -2.97
CA GLU A 106 4.42 -12.63 -2.87
C GLU A 106 3.09 -12.38 -2.14
N CYS A 107 3.07 -11.51 -1.12
CA CYS A 107 1.84 -11.10 -0.45
C CYS A 107 0.88 -10.39 -1.40
N GLU A 108 1.38 -9.45 -2.22
CA GLU A 108 0.57 -8.78 -3.24
C GLU A 108 -0.05 -9.81 -4.18
N ARG A 109 0.80 -10.64 -4.80
CA ARG A 109 0.38 -11.66 -5.77
C ARG A 109 -0.69 -12.60 -5.18
N LYS A 110 -0.45 -13.14 -4.00
CA LYS A 110 -1.40 -14.04 -3.32
C LYS A 110 -2.70 -13.34 -2.94
N SER A 111 -2.62 -12.11 -2.42
CA SER A 111 -3.81 -11.33 -2.05
C SER A 111 -4.70 -11.10 -3.27
N ARG A 112 -4.12 -10.77 -4.41
CA ARG A 112 -4.84 -10.60 -5.66
C ARG A 112 -5.48 -11.90 -6.15
N LEU A 113 -4.78 -13.03 -6.03
CA LEU A 113 -5.34 -14.36 -6.35
C LEU A 113 -6.47 -14.76 -5.39
N MET A 114 -6.50 -14.22 -4.18
CA MET A 114 -7.60 -14.38 -3.21
C MET A 114 -8.75 -13.37 -3.45
N GLY A 115 -8.72 -12.62 -4.55
CA GLY A 115 -9.79 -11.72 -4.97
C GLY A 115 -9.64 -10.26 -4.57
N ALA A 116 -8.57 -9.88 -3.86
CA ALA A 116 -8.34 -8.50 -3.44
C ALA A 116 -8.21 -7.53 -4.61
N LYS A 117 -8.62 -6.29 -4.38
CA LYS A 117 -8.06 -5.14 -5.09
C LYS A 117 -6.80 -4.70 -4.38
N THR A 118 -5.69 -4.56 -5.11
CA THR A 118 -4.38 -4.27 -4.52
C THR A 118 -3.90 -2.87 -4.89
N ILE A 119 -3.36 -2.17 -3.90
CA ILE A 119 -2.63 -0.91 -4.06
C ILE A 119 -1.22 -1.11 -3.55
N ILE A 120 -0.26 -0.68 -4.33
CA ILE A 120 1.15 -0.64 -3.92
C ILE A 120 1.55 0.81 -3.67
N ILE A 121 2.19 1.05 -2.53
CA ILE A 121 2.85 2.33 -2.22
C ILE A 121 4.35 2.07 -2.19
N THR A 122 5.09 2.67 -3.12
CA THR A 122 6.53 2.45 -3.26
C THR A 122 7.24 3.67 -3.81
N ASN A 123 8.51 3.86 -3.44
CA ASN A 123 9.37 4.91 -4.00
C ASN A 123 10.09 4.46 -5.30
N ASN A 124 9.77 3.27 -5.81
CA ASN A 124 10.49 2.70 -6.95
C ASN A 124 9.52 2.22 -8.02
N GLU A 125 9.33 3.06 -9.03
CA GLU A 125 8.44 2.79 -10.17
C GLU A 125 8.88 1.59 -11.03
N ASP A 126 10.16 1.24 -11.00
CA ASP A 126 10.71 0.07 -11.72
C ASP A 126 10.70 -1.22 -10.88
N SER A 127 9.98 -1.22 -9.76
CA SER A 127 10.01 -2.34 -8.85
C SER A 127 9.11 -3.51 -9.30
N PRO A 128 9.50 -4.76 -9.03
CA PRO A 128 8.73 -5.92 -9.44
C PRO A 128 7.32 -5.99 -8.80
N ILE A 129 7.11 -5.32 -7.67
CA ILE A 129 5.84 -5.38 -6.96
C ILE A 129 4.70 -4.68 -7.70
N ILE A 130 5.01 -3.73 -8.59
CA ILE A 130 3.99 -2.96 -9.32
C ILE A 130 3.51 -3.67 -10.60
N ASN A 131 4.27 -4.64 -11.11
CA ASN A 131 4.03 -5.22 -12.44
C ASN A 131 2.64 -5.84 -12.62
N GLU A 132 2.03 -6.31 -11.54
CA GLU A 132 0.74 -7.00 -11.58
C GLU A 132 -0.30 -6.36 -10.64
N ALA A 133 0.06 -5.32 -9.90
CA ALA A 133 -0.85 -4.63 -8.99
C ALA A 133 -2.01 -3.97 -9.75
N ASN A 134 -3.17 -3.86 -9.10
CA ASN A 134 -4.29 -3.15 -9.70
C ASN A 134 -4.02 -1.64 -9.77
N TYR A 135 -3.36 -1.11 -8.74
CA TYR A 135 -3.01 0.30 -8.61
C TYR A 135 -1.64 0.43 -7.95
N PHE A 136 -0.90 1.50 -8.26
CA PHE A 136 0.33 1.87 -7.54
C PHE A 136 0.40 3.40 -7.35
N LEU A 137 1.12 3.81 -6.29
CA LEU A 137 1.34 5.18 -5.86
C LEU A 137 2.80 5.37 -5.46
#